data_5034cb6fe266a3ab7625be1f70ee7290
#
_entry.id   5034cb6fe266a3ab7625be1f70ee7290
#
_cell.length_a   1.000
_cell.length_b   1.000
_cell.length_c   1.000
_cell.angle_alpha   90.00
_cell.angle_beta   90.00
_cell.angle_gamma   90.00
#
_symmetry.space_group_name_H-M   'P 1'
#
loop_
_entity.id
_entity.type
_entity.pdbx_description
1 polymer ?
#
loop_
_entity_poly.entity_id
_entity_poly.type
_entity_poly.pdbx_seq_one_letter_code
_entity_poly.pdbx_strand_id
1 'polypeptide(L)'
;MYKRQDFWKFLQFRFFKEWNKLKKYVNGKEIQIIGDIPIYVARDSADVWANRGLFVLDEKGFPTEVAGCPPDAFAEDGQKWGNPLYNWNEMEKDGFEWWKHRIRASAKLYDIIRIDHFIGITRYFCIPADKTGKEGHFAYGPGGTFTQAIDSVLGDAKIIAEDLGVDYPAVEELLKREGYPGMKVLLLSLIHI
;
A
#
# COMPACT_ATOMS: atom_id res chain seq x y z
N MET A 1 33.79 3.94 0.27
CA MET A 1 32.39 3.58 0.62
C MET A 1 31.59 4.78 1.11
N TYR A 2 32.06 5.56 2.08
CA TYR A 2 31.34 6.74 2.63
C TYR A 2 30.95 7.80 1.59
N LYS A 3 31.81 8.15 0.63
CA LYS A 3 31.51 9.15 -0.42
C LYS A 3 30.27 8.82 -1.25
N ARG A 4 29.99 7.52 -1.49
CA ARG A 4 28.81 7.09 -2.25
C ARG A 4 27.53 7.19 -1.41
N GLN A 5 27.60 6.91 -0.11
CA GLN A 5 26.48 7.09 0.82
C GLN A 5 26.13 8.57 0.99
N ASP A 6 27.14 9.46 1.12
CA ASP A 6 26.94 10.89 1.23
C ASP A 6 26.27 11.49 -0.01
N PHE A 7 26.60 10.97 -1.20
CA PHE A 7 25.92 11.35 -2.44
C PHE A 7 24.39 11.07 -2.36
N TRP A 8 23.99 9.87 -1.96
CA TRP A 8 22.59 9.51 -1.84
C TRP A 8 21.88 10.30 -0.75
N LYS A 9 22.52 10.53 0.39
CA LYS A 9 21.99 11.41 1.44
C LYS A 9 21.80 12.85 0.94
N PHE A 10 22.75 13.36 0.15
CA PHE A 10 22.63 14.68 -0.44
C PHE A 10 21.48 14.76 -1.43
N LEU A 11 21.26 13.76 -2.27
CA LEU A 11 20.10 13.73 -3.17
C LEU A 11 18.78 13.74 -2.40
N GLN A 12 18.65 12.93 -1.36
CA GLN A 12 17.47 12.93 -0.48
C GLN A 12 17.26 14.30 0.17
N PHE A 13 18.32 14.89 0.72
CA PHE A 13 18.26 16.24 1.30
C PHE A 13 17.78 17.29 0.29
N ARG A 14 18.33 17.25 -0.93
CA ARG A 14 17.93 18.17 -2.00
C ARG A 14 16.46 17.97 -2.39
N PHE A 15 16.05 16.73 -2.56
CA PHE A 15 14.66 16.40 -2.86
C PHE A 15 13.71 16.99 -1.81
N PHE A 16 13.90 16.66 -0.54
CA PHE A 16 13.02 17.15 0.52
C PHE A 16 13.02 18.68 0.64
N LYS A 17 14.18 19.32 0.47
CA LYS A 17 14.27 20.77 0.48
C LYS A 17 13.45 21.43 -0.62
N GLU A 18 13.48 20.88 -1.83
CA GLU A 18 12.76 21.41 -2.99
C GLU A 18 11.29 21.04 -2.94
N TRP A 19 10.97 19.81 -2.55
CA TRP A 19 9.60 19.34 -2.36
C TRP A 19 8.84 20.17 -1.32
N ASN A 20 9.45 20.43 -0.17
CA ASN A 20 8.82 21.26 0.87
C ASN A 20 8.52 22.68 0.40
N LYS A 21 9.38 23.26 -0.45
CA LYS A 21 9.10 24.56 -1.07
C LYS A 21 7.91 24.49 -2.02
N LEU A 22 7.87 23.46 -2.87
CA LEU A 22 6.77 23.24 -3.80
C LEU A 22 5.46 23.01 -3.05
N LYS A 23 5.45 22.09 -2.07
CA LYS A 23 4.25 21.81 -1.26
C LYS A 23 3.73 23.07 -0.59
N LYS A 24 4.60 23.85 0.06
CA LYS A 24 4.22 25.12 0.68
C LYS A 24 3.64 26.11 -0.33
N TYR A 25 4.19 26.19 -1.53
CA TYR A 25 3.70 27.08 -2.58
C TYR A 25 2.31 26.70 -3.07
N VAL A 26 2.07 25.41 -3.37
CA VAL A 26 0.78 24.93 -3.88
C VAL A 26 -0.30 24.97 -2.80
N ASN A 27 0.05 24.60 -1.55
CA ASN A 27 -0.89 24.68 -0.41
C ASN A 27 -1.27 26.14 -0.12
N GLY A 28 -0.35 27.11 -0.29
CA GLY A 28 -0.64 28.54 -0.19
C GLY A 28 -1.58 29.08 -1.28
N LYS A 29 -1.89 28.26 -2.29
CA LYS A 29 -2.91 28.51 -3.32
C LYS A 29 -4.15 27.62 -3.16
N GLU A 30 -4.33 27.04 -1.98
CA GLU A 30 -5.44 26.13 -1.65
C GLU A 30 -5.47 24.85 -2.51
N ILE A 31 -4.32 24.45 -3.08
CA ILE A 31 -4.17 23.21 -3.86
C ILE A 31 -3.59 22.14 -2.95
N GLN A 32 -4.21 20.98 -2.89
CA GLN A 32 -3.74 19.81 -2.16
C GLN A 32 -3.00 18.84 -3.08
N ILE A 33 -1.98 18.20 -2.54
CA ILE A 33 -1.20 17.17 -3.26
C ILE A 33 -1.71 15.80 -2.83
N ILE A 34 -2.16 15.01 -3.81
CA ILE A 34 -2.51 13.61 -3.60
C ILE A 34 -1.28 12.77 -3.96
N GLY A 35 -0.80 12.00 -2.99
CA GLY A 35 0.24 11.01 -3.21
C GLY A 35 -0.36 9.61 -3.35
N ASP A 36 0.39 8.71 -3.94
CA ASP A 36 -0.01 7.34 -4.17
C ASP A 36 1.00 6.38 -3.55
N ILE A 37 0.52 5.41 -2.79
CA ILE A 37 1.35 4.35 -2.22
C ILE A 37 0.76 2.98 -2.56
N PRO A 38 1.54 2.10 -3.20
CA PRO A 38 1.08 0.74 -3.43
C PRO A 38 0.97 0.00 -2.09
N ILE A 39 -0.02 -0.88 -1.94
CA ILE A 39 -0.11 -1.71 -0.73
C ILE A 39 1.16 -2.54 -0.54
N TYR A 40 1.66 -3.17 -1.59
CA TYR A 40 2.85 -4.02 -1.53
C TYR A 40 4.12 -3.28 -1.94
N VAL A 41 5.26 -3.81 -1.49
CA VAL A 41 6.60 -3.35 -1.87
C VAL A 41 7.31 -4.38 -2.75
N ALA A 42 8.29 -3.94 -3.52
CA ALA A 42 9.06 -4.84 -4.37
C ALA A 42 9.93 -5.79 -3.52
N ARG A 43 10.08 -7.03 -3.98
CA ARG A 43 10.90 -8.03 -3.29
C ARG A 43 12.35 -7.58 -3.07
N ASP A 44 12.92 -6.89 -4.04
CA ASP A 44 14.29 -6.38 -4.03
C ASP A 44 14.44 -4.98 -3.42
N SER A 45 13.39 -4.51 -2.70
CA SER A 45 13.41 -3.23 -2.02
C SER A 45 14.27 -3.25 -0.76
N ALA A 46 14.69 -2.07 -0.32
CA ALA A 46 15.34 -1.87 0.98
C ALA A 46 14.42 -2.27 2.14
N ASP A 47 13.12 -2.12 1.98
CA ASP A 47 12.11 -2.48 2.98
C ASP A 47 12.13 -3.97 3.27
N VAL A 48 12.07 -4.82 2.23
CA VAL A 48 12.13 -6.28 2.39
C VAL A 48 13.49 -6.71 2.93
N TRP A 49 14.57 -6.12 2.43
CA TRP A 49 15.92 -6.44 2.87
C TRP A 49 16.13 -6.13 4.36
N ALA A 50 15.65 -5.00 4.84
CA ALA A 50 15.83 -4.57 6.23
C ALA A 50 14.86 -5.23 7.22
N ASN A 51 13.68 -5.67 6.75
CA ASN A 51 12.57 -6.10 7.60
C ASN A 51 12.03 -7.48 7.19
N ARG A 52 12.92 -8.44 6.89
CA ARG A 52 12.53 -9.75 6.34
C ARG A 52 11.46 -10.48 7.12
N GLY A 53 11.43 -10.37 8.45
CA GLY A 53 10.44 -11.00 9.31
C GLY A 53 9.01 -10.49 9.12
N LEU A 54 8.84 -9.30 8.52
CA LEU A 54 7.53 -8.71 8.24
C LEU A 54 6.91 -9.22 6.92
N PHE A 55 7.59 -10.09 6.20
CA PHE A 55 7.15 -10.64 4.91
C PHE A 55 7.14 -12.16 4.93
N VAL A 56 6.27 -12.76 4.11
CA VAL A 56 6.19 -14.22 3.94
C VAL A 56 7.28 -14.69 2.99
N LEU A 57 8.43 -15.04 3.56
CA LEU A 57 9.65 -15.44 2.85
C LEU A 57 10.16 -16.78 3.38
N ASP A 58 10.85 -17.53 2.51
CA ASP A 58 11.63 -18.70 2.93
C ASP A 58 12.94 -18.29 3.63
N GLU A 59 13.70 -19.27 4.12
CA GLU A 59 15.00 -19.06 4.78
C GLU A 59 16.02 -18.34 3.89
N LYS A 60 15.90 -18.48 2.57
CA LYS A 60 16.79 -17.83 1.59
C LYS A 60 16.34 -16.41 1.24
N GLY A 61 15.13 -16.00 1.69
CA GLY A 61 14.54 -14.69 1.43
C GLY A 61 13.77 -14.60 0.12
N PHE A 62 13.29 -15.73 -0.39
CA PHE A 62 12.37 -15.76 -1.52
C PHE A 62 10.93 -15.90 -1.05
N PRO A 63 9.98 -15.22 -1.68
CA PRO A 63 8.57 -15.40 -1.38
C PRO A 63 8.14 -16.84 -1.68
N THR A 64 7.44 -17.47 -0.77
CA THR A 64 6.76 -18.76 -1.00
C THR A 64 5.43 -18.56 -1.72
N GLU A 65 4.80 -17.41 -1.45
CA GLU A 65 3.62 -16.91 -2.12
C GLU A 65 3.78 -15.43 -2.43
N VAL A 66 3.13 -14.98 -3.49
CA VAL A 66 3.18 -13.58 -3.94
C VAL A 66 1.77 -13.00 -4.08
N ALA A 67 1.69 -11.68 -4.05
CA ALA A 67 0.46 -10.95 -4.28
C ALA A 67 0.03 -11.01 -5.75
N GLY A 68 -1.28 -10.91 -5.95
CA GLY A 68 -1.89 -10.86 -7.26
C GLY A 68 -3.40 -10.69 -7.20
N CYS A 69 -4.07 -10.96 -8.32
CA CYS A 69 -5.52 -11.02 -8.43
C CYS A 69 -5.97 -12.34 -9.05
N PRO A 70 -7.17 -12.85 -8.68
CA PRO A 70 -7.75 -14.02 -9.32
C PRO A 70 -8.03 -13.79 -10.81
N PRO A 71 -8.27 -14.86 -11.58
CA PRO A 71 -8.80 -14.77 -12.93
C PRO A 71 -10.08 -13.92 -12.99
N ASP A 72 -10.14 -13.06 -13.99
CA ASP A 72 -11.29 -12.19 -14.26
C ASP A 72 -11.54 -12.06 -15.78
N ALA A 73 -12.50 -11.19 -16.17
CA ALA A 73 -12.82 -10.95 -17.57
C ALA A 73 -11.68 -10.27 -18.38
N PHE A 74 -10.70 -9.65 -17.71
CA PHE A 74 -9.57 -8.94 -18.32
C PHE A 74 -8.29 -9.78 -18.32
N ALA A 75 -8.17 -10.74 -17.40
CA ALA A 75 -6.99 -11.57 -17.21
C ALA A 75 -7.39 -13.02 -16.92
N GLU A 76 -7.45 -13.88 -17.96
CA GLU A 76 -7.89 -15.27 -17.86
C GLU A 76 -7.07 -16.12 -16.88
N ASP A 77 -5.78 -15.81 -16.71
CA ASP A 77 -4.89 -16.49 -15.78
C ASP A 77 -4.74 -15.75 -14.44
N GLY A 78 -5.53 -14.68 -14.22
CA GLY A 78 -5.32 -13.75 -13.13
C GLY A 78 -4.07 -12.90 -13.32
N GLN A 79 -3.75 -12.08 -12.31
CA GLN A 79 -2.56 -11.23 -12.33
C GLN A 79 -1.62 -11.66 -11.22
N LYS A 80 -0.38 -11.99 -11.56
CA LYS A 80 0.68 -12.29 -10.61
C LYS A 80 1.64 -11.11 -10.53
N TRP A 81 1.59 -10.35 -9.43
CA TRP A 81 2.39 -9.13 -9.29
C TRP A 81 3.82 -9.41 -8.82
N GLY A 82 4.04 -10.53 -8.15
CA GLY A 82 5.38 -10.93 -7.71
C GLY A 82 5.87 -10.26 -6.42
N ASN A 83 5.08 -9.38 -5.83
CA ASN A 83 5.37 -8.76 -4.55
C ASN A 83 5.24 -9.78 -3.40
N PRO A 84 6.14 -9.78 -2.41
CA PRO A 84 5.97 -10.62 -1.22
C PRO A 84 4.74 -10.20 -0.43
N LEU A 85 4.05 -11.17 0.13
CA LEU A 85 2.94 -10.92 1.06
C LEU A 85 3.47 -10.47 2.43
N TYR A 86 2.65 -9.71 3.16
CA TYR A 86 2.95 -9.32 4.52
C TYR A 86 2.68 -10.45 5.51
N ASN A 87 3.54 -10.58 6.50
CA ASN A 87 3.26 -11.35 7.71
C ASN A 87 2.46 -10.45 8.67
N TRP A 88 1.14 -10.34 8.44
CA TRP A 88 0.27 -9.46 9.20
C TRP A 88 0.29 -9.76 10.71
N ASN A 89 0.38 -11.04 11.08
CA ASN A 89 0.46 -11.44 12.49
C ASN A 89 1.73 -10.92 13.16
N GLU A 90 2.85 -10.88 12.44
CA GLU A 90 4.10 -10.32 12.97
C GLU A 90 4.04 -8.81 13.08
N MET A 91 3.46 -8.14 12.08
CA MET A 91 3.26 -6.68 12.11
C MET A 91 2.30 -6.23 13.22
N GLU A 92 1.30 -7.01 13.55
CA GLU A 92 0.34 -6.68 14.59
C GLU A 92 0.97 -6.71 15.99
N LYS A 93 2.00 -7.54 16.22
CA LYS A 93 2.67 -7.64 17.53
C LYS A 93 3.31 -6.33 18.01
N ASP A 94 3.78 -5.51 17.08
CA ASP A 94 4.34 -4.19 17.40
C ASP A 94 3.38 -3.03 17.09
N GLY A 95 2.11 -3.36 16.76
CA GLY A 95 1.08 -2.39 16.42
C GLY A 95 1.33 -1.74 15.05
N PHE A 96 1.83 -2.49 14.08
CA PHE A 96 2.09 -2.05 12.69
C PHE A 96 3.11 -0.91 12.56
N GLU A 97 4.16 -0.90 13.39
CA GLU A 97 5.13 0.22 13.40
C GLU A 97 5.78 0.47 12.04
N TRP A 98 6.09 -0.55 11.26
CA TRP A 98 6.60 -0.36 9.90
C TRP A 98 5.61 0.44 9.02
N TRP A 99 4.32 0.11 9.06
CA TRP A 99 3.27 0.83 8.34
C TRP A 99 3.06 2.24 8.88
N LYS A 100 3.09 2.42 10.18
CA LYS A 100 3.03 3.77 10.79
C LYS A 100 4.18 4.65 10.33
N HIS A 101 5.40 4.10 10.22
CA HIS A 101 6.54 4.83 9.66
C HIS A 101 6.31 5.22 8.20
N ARG A 102 5.77 4.31 7.39
CA ARG A 102 5.44 4.54 5.98
C ARG A 102 4.39 5.64 5.83
N ILE A 103 3.33 5.61 6.61
CA ILE A 103 2.28 6.63 6.61
C ILE A 103 2.81 7.98 7.09
N ARG A 104 3.57 8.04 8.19
CA ARG A 104 4.21 9.29 8.67
C ARG A 104 5.11 9.91 7.60
N ALA A 105 5.87 9.10 6.87
CA ALA A 105 6.74 9.57 5.79
C ALA A 105 5.92 10.14 4.62
N SER A 106 4.85 9.45 4.23
CA SER A 106 3.95 9.87 3.15
C SER A 106 3.17 11.14 3.53
N ALA A 107 2.69 11.27 4.76
CA ALA A 107 1.98 12.47 5.25
C ALA A 107 2.86 13.73 5.25
N LYS A 108 4.19 13.61 5.36
CA LYS A 108 5.10 14.74 5.17
C LYS A 108 5.14 15.23 3.73
N LEU A 109 4.97 14.31 2.79
CA LEU A 109 5.06 14.63 1.36
C LEU A 109 3.72 15.08 0.79
N TYR A 110 2.62 14.48 1.22
CA TYR A 110 1.30 14.63 0.63
C TYR A 110 0.28 15.18 1.63
N ASP A 111 -0.78 15.76 1.13
CA ASP A 111 -1.94 16.21 1.91
C ASP A 111 -3.00 15.12 1.96
N ILE A 112 -3.04 14.31 0.92
CA ILE A 112 -3.92 13.16 0.79
C ILE A 112 -3.08 11.97 0.31
N ILE A 113 -3.27 10.80 0.92
CA ILE A 113 -2.57 9.57 0.59
C ILE A 113 -3.57 8.59 -0.01
N ARG A 114 -3.43 8.27 -1.29
CA ARG A 114 -4.16 7.16 -1.91
C ARG A 114 -3.42 5.86 -1.59
N ILE A 115 -4.09 4.92 -0.97
CA ILE A 115 -3.57 3.57 -0.78
C ILE A 115 -4.13 2.70 -1.90
N ASP A 116 -3.24 2.28 -2.79
CA ASP A 116 -3.55 1.40 -3.91
C ASP A 116 -3.87 -0.01 -3.44
N HIS A 117 -4.85 -0.65 -4.07
CA HIS A 117 -5.35 -1.98 -3.70
C HIS A 117 -5.74 -2.11 -2.22
N PHE A 118 -6.47 -1.11 -1.68
CA PHE A 118 -6.86 -1.07 -0.26
C PHE A 118 -7.71 -2.29 0.16
N ILE A 119 -8.41 -2.92 -0.78
CA ILE A 119 -9.15 -4.17 -0.55
C ILE A 119 -8.28 -5.25 0.08
N GLY A 120 -6.98 -5.27 -0.20
CA GLY A 120 -6.01 -6.18 0.37
C GLY A 120 -5.82 -6.07 1.90
N ILE A 121 -6.30 -4.97 2.51
CA ILE A 121 -6.31 -4.82 3.98
C ILE A 121 -7.38 -5.71 4.63
N THR A 122 -8.45 -6.03 3.92
CA THR A 122 -9.52 -6.92 4.41
C THR A 122 -9.36 -8.33 3.87
N ARG A 123 -9.08 -8.46 2.57
CA ARG A 123 -8.91 -9.74 1.88
C ARG A 123 -7.95 -9.57 0.71
N TYR A 124 -6.95 -10.40 0.65
CA TYR A 124 -5.94 -10.36 -0.41
C TYR A 124 -5.79 -11.72 -1.07
N PHE A 125 -5.25 -11.72 -2.30
CA PHE A 125 -5.10 -12.92 -3.09
C PHE A 125 -3.64 -13.38 -3.08
N CYS A 126 -3.42 -14.63 -2.70
CA CYS A 126 -2.12 -15.29 -2.58
C CYS A 126 -1.93 -16.23 -3.77
N ILE A 127 -0.80 -16.15 -4.41
CA ILE A 127 -0.44 -17.04 -5.52
C ILE A 127 0.87 -17.74 -5.15
N PRO A 128 0.91 -19.09 -5.14
CA PRO A 128 2.16 -19.81 -4.93
C PRO A 128 3.24 -19.32 -5.90
N ALA A 129 4.47 -19.16 -5.42
CA ALA A 129 5.51 -18.47 -6.19
C ALA A 129 5.88 -19.14 -7.53
N ASP A 130 5.62 -20.43 -7.66
CA ASP A 130 5.84 -21.23 -8.88
C ASP A 130 4.59 -21.44 -9.75
N LYS A 131 3.43 -20.83 -9.37
CA LYS A 131 2.12 -21.02 -10.02
C LYS A 131 1.60 -19.75 -10.67
N THR A 132 0.43 -19.84 -11.29
CA THR A 132 -0.34 -18.74 -11.88
C THR A 132 -1.48 -18.32 -10.96
N GLY A 133 -2.23 -17.28 -11.33
CA GLY A 133 -3.40 -16.84 -10.56
C GLY A 133 -4.52 -17.91 -10.48
N LYS A 134 -4.54 -18.90 -11.37
CA LYS A 134 -5.52 -19.99 -11.33
C LYS A 134 -5.40 -20.88 -10.09
N GLU A 135 -4.19 -21.02 -9.56
CA GLU A 135 -3.92 -21.83 -8.37
C GLU A 135 -3.80 -21.01 -7.10
N GLY A 136 -4.18 -19.73 -7.17
CA GLY A 136 -4.18 -18.85 -6.02
C GLY A 136 -5.39 -19.05 -5.10
N HIS A 137 -5.32 -18.43 -3.95
CA HIS A 137 -6.39 -18.47 -2.94
C HIS A 137 -6.50 -17.14 -2.20
N PHE A 138 -7.63 -16.87 -1.58
CA PHE A 138 -7.83 -15.71 -0.75
C PHE A 138 -7.38 -15.95 0.69
N ALA A 139 -6.75 -14.93 1.27
CA ALA A 139 -6.46 -14.82 2.70
C ALA A 139 -7.04 -13.53 3.27
N TYR A 140 -7.19 -13.45 4.59
CA TYR A 140 -7.74 -12.30 5.28
C TYR A 140 -6.63 -11.40 5.83
N GLY A 141 -6.82 -10.10 5.65
CA GLY A 141 -5.95 -9.08 6.19
C GLY A 141 -6.38 -8.60 7.58
N PRO A 142 -5.65 -7.65 8.16
CA PRO A 142 -5.86 -7.17 9.53
C PRO A 142 -7.11 -6.27 9.69
N GLY A 143 -7.67 -5.77 8.60
CA GLY A 143 -8.88 -4.95 8.66
C GLY A 143 -8.74 -3.72 9.56
N GLY A 144 -9.68 -3.59 10.51
CA GLY A 144 -9.78 -2.40 11.37
C GLY A 144 -8.64 -2.18 12.34
N THR A 145 -7.92 -3.22 12.77
CA THR A 145 -6.74 -3.03 13.64
C THR A 145 -5.63 -2.27 12.91
N PHE A 146 -5.49 -2.53 11.60
CA PHE A 146 -4.57 -1.81 10.75
C PHE A 146 -5.01 -0.35 10.54
N THR A 147 -6.28 -0.09 10.18
CA THR A 147 -6.77 1.28 9.94
C THR A 147 -6.62 2.15 11.18
N GLN A 148 -6.98 1.66 12.37
CA GLN A 148 -6.76 2.35 13.64
C GLN A 148 -5.27 2.67 13.88
N ALA A 149 -4.38 1.74 13.52
CA ALA A 149 -2.94 1.96 13.68
C ALA A 149 -2.43 3.09 12.78
N ILE A 150 -2.81 3.10 11.49
CA ILE A 150 -2.36 4.16 10.57
C ILE A 150 -3.00 5.52 10.88
N ASP A 151 -4.25 5.57 11.29
CA ASP A 151 -4.93 6.80 11.70
C ASP A 151 -4.25 7.47 12.89
N SER A 152 -3.76 6.67 13.83
CA SER A 152 -3.04 7.18 15.01
C SER A 152 -1.81 8.05 14.66
N VAL A 153 -1.34 8.01 13.42
CA VAL A 153 -0.12 8.69 12.98
C VAL A 153 -0.30 9.55 11.72
N LEU A 154 -1.52 9.62 11.21
CA LEU A 154 -1.84 10.30 9.95
C LEU A 154 -1.70 11.83 10.05
N GLY A 155 -1.95 12.40 11.24
CA GLY A 155 -1.94 13.85 11.44
C GLY A 155 -3.06 14.54 10.66
N ASP A 156 -2.73 15.61 9.94
CA ASP A 156 -3.70 16.38 9.13
C ASP A 156 -3.93 15.80 7.72
N ALA A 157 -3.15 14.79 7.33
CA ALA A 157 -3.33 14.14 6.03
C ALA A 157 -4.62 13.31 6.00
N LYS A 158 -5.11 13.00 4.79
CA LYS A 158 -6.32 12.19 4.58
C LYS A 158 -5.95 10.93 3.81
N ILE A 159 -6.78 9.90 3.95
CA ILE A 159 -6.68 8.66 3.17
C ILE A 159 -7.74 8.65 2.08
N ILE A 160 -7.37 8.20 0.89
CA ILE A 160 -8.27 7.71 -0.16
C ILE A 160 -7.96 6.23 -0.31
N ALA A 161 -8.97 5.39 -0.24
CA ALA A 161 -8.83 3.96 -0.46
C ALA A 161 -9.12 3.61 -1.92
N GLU A 162 -8.21 2.90 -2.58
CA GLU A 162 -8.53 2.30 -3.87
C GLU A 162 -9.25 0.96 -3.61
N ASP A 163 -10.56 0.96 -3.84
CA ASP A 163 -11.49 -0.13 -3.58
C ASP A 163 -12.06 -0.74 -4.88
N LEU A 164 -11.36 -0.54 -5.99
CA LEU A 164 -11.78 -1.05 -7.29
C LEU A 164 -11.61 -2.58 -7.37
N GLY A 165 -12.56 -3.25 -8.01
CA GLY A 165 -12.54 -4.69 -8.23
C GLY A 165 -13.87 -5.35 -7.93
N VAL A 166 -13.83 -6.60 -7.48
CA VAL A 166 -15.04 -7.34 -7.11
C VAL A 166 -15.64 -6.75 -5.83
N ASP A 167 -16.94 -6.49 -5.87
CA ASP A 167 -17.71 -6.01 -4.75
C ASP A 167 -17.53 -6.92 -3.52
N TYR A 168 -17.09 -6.31 -2.42
CA TYR A 168 -16.80 -7.02 -1.18
C TYR A 168 -17.32 -6.23 0.02
N PRO A 169 -18.46 -6.62 0.59
CA PRO A 169 -19.16 -5.86 1.63
C PRO A 169 -18.29 -5.47 2.82
N ALA A 170 -17.34 -6.33 3.23
CA ALA A 170 -16.45 -6.02 4.34
C ALA A 170 -15.51 -4.82 4.08
N VAL A 171 -15.16 -4.54 2.82
CA VAL A 171 -14.41 -3.34 2.44
C VAL A 171 -15.28 -2.11 2.57
N GLU A 172 -16.51 -2.15 2.05
CA GLU A 172 -17.47 -1.04 2.15
C GLU A 172 -17.76 -0.69 3.61
N GLU A 173 -17.99 -1.70 4.44
CA GLU A 173 -18.23 -1.50 5.88
C GLU A 173 -17.00 -0.87 6.56
N LEU A 174 -15.79 -1.34 6.22
CA LEU A 174 -14.55 -0.77 6.74
C LEU A 174 -14.40 0.70 6.32
N LEU A 175 -14.53 1.00 5.04
CA LEU A 175 -14.41 2.36 4.50
C LEU A 175 -15.43 3.31 5.13
N LYS A 176 -16.68 2.86 5.26
CA LYS A 176 -17.76 3.63 5.87
C LYS A 176 -17.49 3.91 7.35
N ARG A 177 -16.98 2.93 8.09
CA ARG A 177 -16.64 3.07 9.51
C ARG A 177 -15.50 4.05 9.72
N GLU A 178 -14.43 3.97 8.91
CA GLU A 178 -13.26 4.84 9.01
C GLU A 178 -13.46 6.21 8.34
N GLY A 179 -14.53 6.38 7.55
CA GLY A 179 -14.78 7.61 6.80
C GLY A 179 -13.81 7.82 5.64
N TYR A 180 -13.20 6.75 5.12
CA TYR A 180 -12.31 6.83 3.97
C TYR A 180 -13.13 6.86 2.68
N PRO A 181 -12.94 7.86 1.80
CA PRO A 181 -13.54 7.83 0.48
C PRO A 181 -12.90 6.72 -0.37
N GLY A 182 -13.76 5.95 -1.04
CA GLY A 182 -13.35 5.02 -2.09
C GLY A 182 -13.15 5.74 -3.43
N MET A 183 -12.92 4.99 -4.48
CA MET A 183 -12.70 5.49 -5.84
C MET A 183 -13.78 5.02 -6.81
N LYS A 184 -14.08 5.86 -7.79
CA LYS A 184 -14.93 5.50 -8.93
C LYS A 184 -14.19 5.84 -10.22
N VAL A 185 -14.16 4.89 -11.14
CA VAL A 185 -13.56 5.10 -12.47
C VAL A 185 -14.69 5.49 -13.41
N LEU A 186 -14.65 6.71 -13.92
CA LEU A 186 -15.73 7.27 -14.74
C LEU A 186 -16.12 6.37 -15.93
N LEU A 187 -15.13 5.83 -16.64
CA LEU A 187 -15.36 4.93 -17.78
C LEU A 187 -16.03 3.61 -17.39
N LEU A 188 -15.80 3.13 -16.17
CA LEU A 188 -16.43 1.91 -15.67
C LEU A 188 -17.78 2.19 -15.01
N SER A 189 -18.01 3.43 -14.56
CA SER A 189 -19.24 3.84 -13.88
C SER A 189 -20.38 4.18 -14.82
N LEU A 190 -20.12 4.52 -16.08
CA LEU A 190 -21.14 4.87 -17.08
C LEU A 190 -22.06 3.70 -17.46
N ILE A 191 -21.76 2.50 -17.03
CA ILE A 191 -22.56 1.29 -17.26
C ILE A 191 -23.66 1.12 -16.18
N HIS A 192 -23.59 1.89 -15.08
CA HIS A 192 -24.47 1.77 -13.92
C HIS A 192 -25.23 3.06 -13.58
N ILE A 193 -25.34 3.99 -14.54
CA ILE A 193 -26.20 5.18 -14.45
C ILE A 193 -27.52 4.92 -15.17
#